data_555af1e3b83830e6f488e5eb3a0f0837
#
_entry.id   555af1e3b83830e6f488e5eb3a0f0837
#
_cell.length_a   1.000
_cell.length_b   1.000
_cell.length_c   1.000
_cell.angle_alpha   90.00
_cell.angle_beta   90.00
_cell.angle_gamma   90.00
#
_symmetry.space_group_name_H-M   'P 1'
#
loop_
_entity.id
_entity.type
_entity.pdbx_description
1 polymer ?
#
loop_
_entity_poly.entity_id
_entity_poly.type
_entity_poly.pdbx_seq_one_letter_code
_entity_poly.pdbx_strand_id
1 'polypeptide(L)'
;MNEKQIILIKGGLNLQAVGIVVEYNPFHNGHAYHLEQAKKVAQADIVIAIMSGDFLQRGEPAMVDKWTRTKMALAGGVDIVIELPHVYSTAPATDFAKGAISLLSAIGCDSFAFGSEDGSIQPFMNTFQLINSHRTEYNVLIKESLKTGASYPKSLHYAYKQLSQKFPATYIDLGQPNNILGFHYIEAAKALGSNIKPLTIPRIVAGYHDALQEGASIASATGIRKALATTNALQSVEDFLPKASFDYLADWHKKYGKFASWETFWPFLQFTLIRHTPNELTRYAEVTEGIENALIKAAKTSHSFSSFMEKIKSKRYTWTRLQRMLTHIYTGFTKEQLQSFEAPSSIRLLGMSKKGQAYLGMHKKDIPLPLISRVAAMDDAMLAVDIHAAEVYNLSIEHGTKEQSLPKDYQTPPIRF
;
A
#
# COMPACT_ATOMS: atom_id res chain seq x y z
N MET A 1 -24.73 15.18 12.41
CA MET A 1 -25.33 15.88 11.26
C MET A 1 -26.84 15.94 11.44
N ASN A 2 -27.43 17.15 11.40
CA ASN A 2 -28.89 17.32 11.56
C ASN A 2 -29.62 16.84 10.30
N GLU A 3 -30.86 16.33 10.44
CA GLU A 3 -31.70 15.88 9.31
C GLU A 3 -31.79 16.92 8.17
N LYS A 4 -31.75 18.22 8.49
CA LYS A 4 -31.68 19.31 7.51
C LYS A 4 -30.41 19.29 6.64
N GLN A 5 -29.27 18.79 7.14
CA GLN A 5 -28.05 18.64 6.34
C GLN A 5 -28.12 17.43 5.40
N ILE A 6 -28.85 16.36 5.80
CA ILE A 6 -29.11 15.18 4.95
C ILE A 6 -30.08 15.53 3.81
N ILE A 7 -31.05 16.43 4.04
CA ILE A 7 -32.01 16.88 3.03
C ILE A 7 -31.34 17.82 1.99
N LEU A 8 -30.38 18.63 2.41
CA LEU A 8 -29.57 19.48 1.50
C LEU A 8 -28.67 18.64 0.57
N ILE A 9 -28.20 17.46 1.01
CA ILE A 9 -27.40 16.52 0.19
C ILE A 9 -28.27 15.86 -0.89
N LYS A 10 -29.59 15.72 -0.72
CA LYS A 10 -30.52 15.19 -1.74
C LYS A 10 -30.85 16.19 -2.86
N GLY A 11 -30.45 17.44 -2.73
CA GLY A 11 -30.71 18.52 -3.69
C GLY A 11 -29.49 18.87 -4.56
N GLY A 12 -28.92 17.89 -5.35
CA GLY A 12 -28.06 18.23 -6.49
C GLY A 12 -26.68 18.82 -6.18
N LEU A 13 -26.15 18.76 -4.95
CA LEU A 13 -24.78 19.15 -4.65
C LEU A 13 -23.82 18.05 -5.15
N ASN A 14 -23.00 18.40 -6.12
CA ASN A 14 -21.91 17.56 -6.60
C ASN A 14 -20.83 17.54 -5.50
N LEU A 15 -20.74 16.44 -4.69
CA LEU A 15 -19.74 16.30 -3.63
C LEU A 15 -18.37 16.08 -4.27
N GLN A 16 -17.43 16.99 -3.98
CA GLN A 16 -16.04 16.85 -4.43
C GLN A 16 -15.33 15.75 -3.65
N ALA A 17 -14.76 14.76 -4.35
CA ALA A 17 -14.08 13.65 -3.75
C ALA A 17 -12.57 13.69 -4.02
N VAL A 18 -11.75 13.57 -2.96
CA VAL A 18 -10.32 13.37 -3.08
C VAL A 18 -9.94 11.96 -2.71
N GLY A 19 -9.14 11.32 -3.58
CA GLY A 19 -8.55 10.01 -3.34
C GLY A 19 -7.18 10.10 -2.68
N ILE A 20 -6.90 9.17 -1.80
CA ILE A 20 -5.56 8.96 -1.22
C ILE A 20 -5.21 7.48 -1.29
N VAL A 21 -3.92 7.17 -1.45
CA VAL A 21 -3.43 5.79 -1.48
C VAL A 21 -2.59 5.57 -0.22
N VAL A 22 -2.94 4.54 0.56
CA VAL A 22 -2.45 4.39 1.93
C VAL A 22 -2.18 2.94 2.33
N GLU A 23 -1.32 2.77 3.32
CA GLU A 23 -1.07 1.50 4.00
C GLU A 23 -1.55 1.51 5.45
N TYR A 24 -1.40 2.66 6.14
CA TYR A 24 -1.75 2.84 7.55
C TYR A 24 -1.19 1.77 8.49
N ASN A 25 0.11 1.63 8.48
CA ASN A 25 0.81 0.56 9.20
C ASN A 25 1.69 1.05 10.37
N PRO A 26 1.09 1.59 11.47
CA PRO A 26 -0.32 1.91 11.71
C PRO A 26 -0.72 3.30 11.21
N PHE A 27 -2.00 3.70 11.40
CA PHE A 27 -2.45 5.09 11.22
C PHE A 27 -1.86 5.94 12.35
N HIS A 28 -1.03 6.92 12.02
CA HIS A 28 -0.31 7.78 12.96
C HIS A 28 -0.55 9.28 12.69
N ASN A 29 -0.05 10.17 13.55
CA ASN A 29 -0.29 11.60 13.45
C ASN A 29 0.13 12.21 12.10
N GLY A 30 1.20 11.70 11.48
CA GLY A 30 1.58 12.10 10.12
C GLY A 30 0.54 11.73 9.05
N HIS A 31 -0.19 10.63 9.23
CA HIS A 31 -1.31 10.26 8.34
C HIS A 31 -2.54 11.15 8.59
N ALA A 32 -2.83 11.51 9.86
CA ALA A 32 -3.89 12.45 10.20
C ALA A 32 -3.63 13.83 9.56
N TYR A 33 -2.40 14.32 9.65
CA TYR A 33 -1.98 15.54 8.98
C TYR A 33 -2.15 15.45 7.45
N HIS A 34 -1.66 14.38 6.83
CA HIS A 34 -1.79 14.17 5.38
C HIS A 34 -3.26 14.17 4.94
N LEU A 35 -4.12 13.48 5.67
CA LEU A 35 -5.55 13.42 5.42
C LEU A 35 -6.21 14.81 5.47
N GLU A 36 -5.90 15.60 6.50
CA GLU A 36 -6.41 16.96 6.66
C GLU A 36 -5.96 17.87 5.50
N GLN A 37 -4.66 17.80 5.15
CA GLN A 37 -4.12 18.60 4.05
C GLN A 37 -4.69 18.16 2.69
N ALA A 38 -4.86 16.83 2.45
CA ALA A 38 -5.48 16.32 1.23
C ALA A 38 -6.89 16.91 1.04
N LYS A 39 -7.69 16.88 2.08
CA LYS A 39 -9.04 17.45 2.07
C LYS A 39 -9.01 18.95 1.80
N LYS A 40 -8.08 19.67 2.43
CA LYS A 40 -7.94 21.14 2.30
C LYS A 40 -7.49 21.55 0.89
N VAL A 41 -6.43 20.96 0.34
CA VAL A 41 -5.89 21.34 -0.98
C VAL A 41 -6.83 20.96 -2.12
N ALA A 42 -7.60 19.88 -1.95
CA ALA A 42 -8.61 19.45 -2.90
C ALA A 42 -9.96 20.19 -2.73
N GLN A 43 -10.14 20.95 -1.65
CA GLN A 43 -11.43 21.51 -1.23
C GLN A 43 -12.53 20.44 -1.22
N ALA A 44 -12.17 19.22 -0.78
CA ALA A 44 -13.02 18.05 -0.91
C ALA A 44 -14.02 17.92 0.26
N ASP A 45 -15.23 17.46 -0.08
CA ASP A 45 -16.25 17.06 0.89
C ASP A 45 -16.01 15.65 1.41
N ILE A 46 -15.50 14.76 0.53
CA ILE A 46 -15.33 13.33 0.72
C ILE A 46 -13.87 12.93 0.54
N VAL A 47 -13.36 12.11 1.45
CA VAL A 47 -12.04 11.49 1.32
C VAL A 47 -12.18 9.98 1.14
N ILE A 48 -11.64 9.46 0.02
CA ILE A 48 -11.65 8.04 -0.34
C ILE A 48 -10.23 7.49 -0.23
N ALA A 49 -10.02 6.52 0.63
CA ALA A 49 -8.74 5.84 0.79
C ALA A 49 -8.74 4.50 0.05
N ILE A 50 -7.79 4.33 -0.89
CA ILE A 50 -7.42 3.02 -1.40
C ILE A 50 -6.33 2.48 -0.49
N MET A 51 -6.63 1.42 0.25
CA MET A 51 -5.76 0.89 1.30
C MET A 51 -5.31 -0.53 0.97
N SER A 52 -4.00 -0.78 1.08
CA SER A 52 -3.45 -2.13 0.96
C SER A 52 -4.15 -3.10 1.92
N GLY A 53 -4.38 -4.34 1.44
CA GLY A 53 -4.87 -5.44 2.25
C GLY A 53 -3.91 -5.83 3.39
N ASP A 54 -3.86 -7.09 3.76
CA ASP A 54 -3.05 -7.53 4.91
C ASP A 54 -1.54 -7.65 4.61
N PHE A 55 -1.15 -7.52 3.33
CA PHE A 55 0.24 -7.38 2.89
C PHE A 55 0.44 -6.07 2.13
N LEU A 56 1.62 -5.49 2.30
CA LEU A 56 1.94 -4.12 1.92
C LEU A 56 2.84 -4.05 0.67
N GLN A 57 2.99 -2.86 0.10
CA GLN A 57 3.72 -2.61 -1.14
C GLN A 57 5.18 -3.12 -1.10
N ARG A 58 5.83 -3.04 0.04
CA ARG A 58 7.20 -3.51 0.21
C ARG A 58 7.31 -5.00 0.52
N GLY A 59 6.21 -5.75 0.48
CA GLY A 59 6.17 -7.17 0.80
C GLY A 59 6.29 -7.44 2.30
N GLU A 60 5.67 -6.63 3.12
CA GLU A 60 5.60 -6.83 4.57
C GLU A 60 4.17 -7.19 4.97
N PRO A 61 3.95 -8.09 5.94
CA PRO A 61 2.66 -8.19 6.58
C PRO A 61 2.37 -6.88 7.34
N ALA A 62 1.14 -6.38 7.23
CA ALA A 62 0.70 -5.24 8.01
C ALA A 62 0.69 -5.61 9.50
N MET A 63 1.09 -4.70 10.40
CA MET A 63 1.21 -5.01 11.84
C MET A 63 -0.11 -5.41 12.50
N VAL A 64 -1.24 -4.96 11.95
CA VAL A 64 -2.60 -5.35 12.30
C VAL A 64 -3.41 -5.54 11.03
N ASP A 65 -4.49 -6.31 11.08
CA ASP A 65 -5.30 -6.64 9.91
C ASP A 65 -5.95 -5.41 9.23
N LYS A 66 -6.41 -5.60 8.00
CA LYS A 66 -7.06 -4.54 7.22
C LYS A 66 -8.32 -3.99 7.90
N TRP A 67 -9.03 -4.80 8.67
CA TRP A 67 -10.24 -4.39 9.36
C TRP A 67 -9.95 -3.43 10.51
N THR A 68 -8.91 -3.72 11.28
CA THR A 68 -8.42 -2.82 12.34
C THR A 68 -7.90 -1.51 11.77
N ARG A 69 -7.15 -1.55 10.65
CA ARG A 69 -6.67 -0.35 9.96
C ARG A 69 -7.81 0.46 9.35
N THR A 70 -8.86 -0.20 8.86
CA THR A 70 -10.10 0.46 8.39
C THR A 70 -10.77 1.25 9.52
N LYS A 71 -10.88 0.68 10.72
CA LYS A 71 -11.42 1.40 11.89
C LYS A 71 -10.59 2.63 12.23
N MET A 72 -9.25 2.51 12.22
CA MET A 72 -8.34 3.64 12.43
C MET A 72 -8.53 4.73 11.38
N ALA A 73 -8.64 4.36 10.10
CA ALA A 73 -8.84 5.29 9.00
C ALA A 73 -10.16 6.06 9.11
N LEU A 74 -11.26 5.37 9.40
CA LEU A 74 -12.58 5.99 9.58
C LEU A 74 -12.60 6.91 10.80
N ALA A 75 -12.04 6.47 11.93
CA ALA A 75 -11.89 7.30 13.13
C ALA A 75 -10.99 8.53 12.87
N GLY A 76 -10.01 8.42 11.98
CA GLY A 76 -9.15 9.51 11.53
C GLY A 76 -9.82 10.50 10.57
N GLY A 77 -11.02 10.19 10.06
CA GLY A 77 -11.79 11.11 9.19
C GLY A 77 -11.84 10.73 7.71
N VAL A 78 -11.40 9.52 7.35
CA VAL A 78 -11.62 8.95 6.00
C VAL A 78 -13.12 8.62 5.86
N ASP A 79 -13.71 8.92 4.69
CA ASP A 79 -15.14 8.69 4.46
C ASP A 79 -15.43 7.33 3.81
N ILE A 80 -14.52 6.84 2.95
CA ILE A 80 -14.65 5.53 2.31
C ILE A 80 -13.29 4.84 2.30
N VAL A 81 -13.23 3.57 2.70
CA VAL A 81 -12.04 2.74 2.62
C VAL A 81 -12.30 1.58 1.66
N ILE A 82 -11.48 1.50 0.63
CA ILE A 82 -11.51 0.46 -0.42
C ILE A 82 -10.23 -0.35 -0.33
N GLU A 83 -10.31 -1.66 -0.42
CA GLU A 83 -9.15 -2.54 -0.47
C GLU A 83 -8.43 -2.42 -1.82
N LEU A 84 -7.13 -2.21 -1.80
CA LEU A 84 -6.28 -2.39 -2.98
C LEU A 84 -6.00 -3.88 -3.13
N PRO A 85 -6.41 -4.52 -4.23
CA PRO A 85 -6.21 -5.96 -4.42
C PRO A 85 -4.76 -6.40 -4.24
N HIS A 86 -4.55 -7.59 -3.70
CA HIS A 86 -3.23 -8.14 -3.36
C HIS A 86 -2.24 -8.07 -4.52
N VAL A 87 -2.70 -8.35 -5.73
CA VAL A 87 -1.89 -8.27 -6.95
C VAL A 87 -1.26 -6.89 -7.18
N TYR A 88 -1.92 -5.83 -6.72
CA TYR A 88 -1.42 -4.45 -6.79
C TYR A 88 -0.82 -3.98 -5.47
N SER A 89 -1.38 -4.40 -4.34
CA SER A 89 -0.91 -3.97 -3.02
C SER A 89 0.49 -4.49 -2.68
N THR A 90 0.88 -5.66 -3.23
CA THR A 90 2.21 -6.27 -3.06
C THR A 90 2.92 -6.31 -4.43
N ALA A 91 3.23 -5.14 -4.97
CA ALA A 91 3.74 -5.01 -6.33
C ALA A 91 4.83 -3.91 -6.44
N PRO A 92 5.59 -3.86 -7.55
CA PRO A 92 6.40 -2.69 -7.89
C PRO A 92 5.57 -1.41 -7.89
N ALA A 93 6.23 -0.27 -7.67
CA ALA A 93 5.54 1.03 -7.56
C ALA A 93 4.66 1.39 -8.77
N THR A 94 5.05 0.96 -9.97
CA THR A 94 4.27 1.12 -11.20
C THR A 94 2.92 0.42 -11.15
N ASP A 95 2.90 -0.86 -10.75
CA ASP A 95 1.69 -1.67 -10.70
C ASP A 95 0.82 -1.29 -9.51
N PHE A 96 1.46 -0.99 -8.37
CA PHE A 96 0.79 -0.44 -7.19
C PHE A 96 0.03 0.85 -7.55
N ALA A 97 0.69 1.78 -8.23
CA ALA A 97 0.08 3.02 -8.69
C ALA A 97 -1.04 2.78 -9.71
N LYS A 98 -0.83 1.86 -10.67
CA LYS A 98 -1.84 1.49 -11.68
C LYS A 98 -3.12 0.99 -11.01
N GLY A 99 -3.02 0.03 -10.09
CA GLY A 99 -4.18 -0.51 -9.38
C GLY A 99 -4.91 0.55 -8.56
N ALA A 100 -4.17 1.35 -7.80
CA ALA A 100 -4.74 2.38 -6.93
C ALA A 100 -5.46 3.49 -7.72
N ILE A 101 -4.83 4.03 -8.76
CA ILE A 101 -5.42 5.09 -9.60
C ILE A 101 -6.61 4.58 -10.41
N SER A 102 -6.56 3.32 -10.88
CA SER A 102 -7.71 2.69 -11.55
C SER A 102 -8.94 2.66 -10.63
N LEU A 103 -8.77 2.30 -9.36
CA LEU A 103 -9.86 2.27 -8.38
C LEU A 103 -10.36 3.68 -8.03
N LEU A 104 -9.44 4.66 -7.84
CA LEU A 104 -9.82 6.05 -7.58
C LEU A 104 -10.60 6.67 -8.75
N SER A 105 -10.19 6.37 -9.99
CA SER A 105 -10.92 6.80 -11.18
C SER A 105 -12.28 6.12 -11.29
N ALA A 106 -12.35 4.81 -11.03
CA ALA A 106 -13.58 4.04 -11.12
C ALA A 106 -14.63 4.46 -10.09
N ILE A 107 -14.20 4.83 -8.85
CA ILE A 107 -15.11 5.29 -7.79
C ILE A 107 -15.56 6.75 -7.99
N GLY A 108 -14.99 7.47 -8.95
CA GLY A 108 -15.39 8.83 -9.30
C GLY A 108 -14.70 9.93 -8.49
N CYS A 109 -13.44 9.75 -8.06
CA CYS A 109 -12.68 10.83 -7.44
C CYS A 109 -12.37 11.95 -8.45
N ASP A 110 -12.55 13.20 -8.05
CA ASP A 110 -12.18 14.40 -8.85
C ASP A 110 -10.67 14.64 -8.86
N SER A 111 -10.01 14.28 -7.75
CA SER A 111 -8.58 14.46 -7.56
C SER A 111 -8.00 13.34 -6.70
N PHE A 112 -6.68 13.19 -6.75
CA PHE A 112 -5.93 12.38 -5.81
C PHE A 112 -4.79 13.18 -5.21
N ALA A 113 -4.51 12.96 -3.92
CA ALA A 113 -3.47 13.65 -3.20
C ALA A 113 -2.41 12.67 -2.67
N PHE A 114 -1.15 13.06 -2.76
CA PHE A 114 -0.02 12.29 -2.25
C PHE A 114 1.01 13.18 -1.57
N GLY A 115 1.69 12.65 -0.57
CA GLY A 115 2.81 13.34 0.08
C GLY A 115 4.07 13.30 -0.78
N SER A 116 4.80 14.41 -0.86
CA SER A 116 6.08 14.47 -1.57
C SER A 116 7.13 15.27 -0.81
N GLU A 117 8.36 15.08 -1.17
CA GLU A 117 9.49 15.84 -0.65
C GLU A 117 9.52 17.27 -1.23
N ASP A 118 9.04 17.47 -2.47
CA ASP A 118 9.02 18.77 -3.14
C ASP A 118 7.83 19.66 -2.76
N GLY A 119 6.69 19.08 -2.46
CA GLY A 119 5.47 19.82 -2.09
C GLY A 119 4.83 20.64 -3.23
N SER A 120 5.36 20.59 -4.45
CA SER A 120 4.85 21.27 -5.64
C SER A 120 4.55 20.29 -6.77
N ILE A 121 3.40 20.47 -7.45
CA ILE A 121 2.98 19.56 -8.52
C ILE A 121 3.70 19.83 -9.85
N GLN A 122 4.15 21.06 -10.08
CA GLN A 122 4.74 21.43 -11.38
C GLN A 122 6.02 20.66 -11.70
N PRO A 123 6.97 20.44 -10.78
CA PRO A 123 8.16 19.60 -11.03
C PRO A 123 7.80 18.17 -11.42
N PHE A 124 6.72 17.59 -10.85
CA PHE A 124 6.21 16.27 -11.25
C PHE A 124 5.70 16.26 -12.68
N MET A 125 4.93 17.27 -13.06
CA MET A 125 4.41 17.39 -14.43
C MET A 125 5.53 17.60 -15.44
N ASN A 126 6.54 18.42 -15.12
CA ASN A 126 7.72 18.60 -15.94
C ASN A 126 8.50 17.29 -16.13
N THR A 127 8.69 16.53 -15.04
CA THR A 127 9.37 15.23 -15.06
C THR A 127 8.60 14.22 -15.94
N PHE A 128 7.26 14.16 -15.79
CA PHE A 128 6.43 13.31 -16.63
C PHE A 128 6.58 13.68 -18.11
N GLN A 129 6.49 14.97 -18.44
CA GLN A 129 6.61 15.45 -19.80
C GLN A 129 7.99 15.15 -20.40
N LEU A 130 9.08 15.37 -19.65
CA LEU A 130 10.44 15.04 -20.05
C LEU A 130 10.57 13.57 -20.44
N ILE A 131 10.21 12.67 -19.53
CA ILE A 131 10.34 11.23 -19.76
C ILE A 131 9.43 10.76 -20.89
N ASN A 132 8.20 11.28 -20.96
CA ASN A 132 7.26 10.89 -22.01
C ASN A 132 7.70 11.34 -23.40
N SER A 133 8.19 12.57 -23.55
CA SER A 133 8.68 13.13 -24.81
C SER A 133 9.97 12.46 -25.29
N HIS A 134 10.78 11.94 -24.39
CA HIS A 134 12.05 11.27 -24.68
C HIS A 134 12.04 9.78 -24.30
N ARG A 135 10.88 9.12 -24.36
CA ARG A 135 10.69 7.72 -23.89
C ARG A 135 11.68 6.74 -24.52
N THR A 136 11.95 6.87 -25.81
CA THR A 136 12.89 5.99 -26.53
C THR A 136 14.30 6.13 -25.98
N GLU A 137 14.80 7.37 -25.85
CA GLU A 137 16.13 7.64 -25.30
C GLU A 137 16.23 7.19 -23.84
N TYR A 138 15.21 7.48 -23.03
CA TYR A 138 15.12 7.04 -21.63
C TYR A 138 15.28 5.53 -21.51
N ASN A 139 14.55 4.76 -22.33
CA ASN A 139 14.61 3.30 -22.32
C ASN A 139 15.99 2.76 -22.78
N VAL A 140 16.66 3.41 -23.71
CA VAL A 140 18.03 3.06 -24.11
C VAL A 140 18.99 3.24 -22.95
N LEU A 141 18.97 4.38 -22.28
CA LEU A 141 19.82 4.68 -21.13
C LEU A 141 19.59 3.71 -19.97
N ILE A 142 18.34 3.30 -19.71
CA ILE A 142 18.03 2.25 -18.71
C ILE A 142 18.71 0.94 -19.08
N LYS A 143 18.57 0.49 -20.35
CA LYS A 143 19.16 -0.77 -20.82
C LYS A 143 20.69 -0.75 -20.72
N GLU A 144 21.32 0.37 -21.06
CA GLU A 144 22.77 0.56 -20.93
C GLU A 144 23.22 0.45 -19.47
N SER A 145 22.53 1.12 -18.56
CA SER A 145 22.85 1.05 -17.13
C SER A 145 22.64 -0.36 -16.55
N LEU A 146 21.60 -1.08 -16.98
CA LEU A 146 21.37 -2.45 -16.54
C LEU A 146 22.49 -3.41 -16.96
N LYS A 147 23.10 -3.20 -18.14
CA LYS A 147 24.26 -4.02 -18.61
C LYS A 147 25.47 -3.88 -17.70
N THR A 148 25.61 -2.81 -16.94
CA THR A 148 26.70 -2.64 -15.95
C THR A 148 26.45 -3.39 -14.64
N GLY A 149 25.32 -4.12 -14.51
CA GLY A 149 24.91 -4.82 -13.27
C GLY A 149 24.22 -3.90 -12.27
N ALA A 150 23.84 -2.69 -12.64
CA ALA A 150 23.06 -1.80 -11.78
C ALA A 150 21.64 -2.37 -11.53
N SER A 151 21.08 -2.10 -10.35
CA SER A 151 19.68 -2.45 -10.08
C SER A 151 18.74 -1.56 -10.91
N TYR A 152 17.54 -2.07 -11.21
CA TYR A 152 16.55 -1.34 -11.99
C TYR A 152 16.25 0.07 -11.45
N PRO A 153 16.05 0.31 -10.12
CA PRO A 153 15.87 1.65 -9.60
C PRO A 153 17.06 2.59 -9.84
N LYS A 154 18.29 2.07 -9.74
CA LYS A 154 19.50 2.85 -10.05
C LYS A 154 19.57 3.20 -11.53
N SER A 155 19.16 2.29 -12.41
CA SER A 155 19.16 2.52 -13.85
C SER A 155 18.09 3.53 -14.27
N LEU A 156 16.93 3.52 -13.63
CA LEU A 156 15.91 4.56 -13.83
C LEU A 156 16.42 5.94 -13.42
N HIS A 157 17.03 6.04 -12.23
CA HIS A 157 17.61 7.29 -11.75
C HIS A 157 18.74 7.80 -12.66
N TYR A 158 19.63 6.91 -13.11
CA TYR A 158 20.69 7.24 -14.06
C TYR A 158 20.14 7.83 -15.36
N ALA A 159 19.23 7.11 -16.01
CA ALA A 159 18.62 7.55 -17.27
C ALA A 159 17.91 8.90 -17.13
N TYR A 160 17.17 9.07 -16.05
CA TYR A 160 16.50 10.32 -15.73
C TYR A 160 17.49 11.47 -15.55
N LYS A 161 18.59 11.26 -14.82
CA LYS A 161 19.62 12.27 -14.59
C LYS A 161 20.29 12.71 -15.90
N GLN A 162 20.54 11.77 -16.82
CA GLN A 162 21.11 12.09 -18.13
C GLN A 162 20.15 12.97 -18.95
N LEU A 163 18.85 12.67 -18.94
CA LEU A 163 17.85 13.48 -19.65
C LEU A 163 17.66 14.86 -19.03
N SER A 164 17.52 14.94 -17.71
CA SER A 164 17.26 16.21 -17.02
C SER A 164 18.39 17.24 -17.17
N GLN A 165 19.63 16.77 -17.39
CA GLN A 165 20.77 17.64 -17.69
C GLN A 165 20.71 18.27 -19.08
N LYS A 166 20.05 17.63 -20.06
CA LYS A 166 19.91 18.12 -21.42
C LYS A 166 18.83 19.19 -21.60
N PHE A 167 17.80 19.12 -20.74
CA PHE A 167 16.61 19.95 -20.86
C PHE A 167 16.36 20.71 -19.55
N PRO A 168 16.84 21.98 -19.46
CA PRO A 168 16.73 22.75 -18.22
C PRO A 168 15.29 23.04 -17.84
N ALA A 169 14.86 22.55 -16.68
CA ALA A 169 13.60 22.86 -16.01
C ALA A 169 13.69 22.44 -14.53
N THR A 170 12.70 22.78 -13.73
CA THR A 170 12.58 22.27 -12.37
C THR A 170 11.95 20.89 -12.42
N TYR A 171 12.66 19.89 -11.93
CA TYR A 171 12.24 18.49 -11.90
C TYR A 171 12.28 17.94 -10.48
N ILE A 172 11.53 16.85 -10.23
CA ILE A 172 11.60 16.14 -8.95
C ILE A 172 12.86 15.28 -8.85
N ASP A 173 13.30 15.00 -7.63
CA ASP A 173 14.30 13.96 -7.37
C ASP A 173 13.62 12.57 -7.31
N LEU A 174 13.78 11.78 -8.38
CA LEU A 174 13.28 10.40 -8.45
C LEU A 174 14.07 9.42 -7.56
N GLY A 175 15.12 9.85 -6.87
CA GLY A 175 15.80 9.08 -5.84
C GLY A 175 15.01 9.04 -4.51
N GLN A 176 14.08 9.97 -4.33
CA GLN A 176 13.27 10.08 -3.12
C GLN A 176 12.05 9.15 -3.18
N PRO A 177 11.77 8.37 -2.13
CA PRO A 177 10.76 7.30 -2.17
C PRO A 177 9.33 7.79 -2.36
N ASN A 178 8.98 9.00 -1.89
CA ASN A 178 7.62 9.52 -2.09
C ASN A 178 7.48 10.23 -3.44
N ASN A 179 8.53 10.89 -3.90
CA ASN A 179 8.56 11.49 -5.22
C ASN A 179 8.40 10.44 -6.33
N ILE A 180 9.13 9.31 -6.26
CA ILE A 180 9.00 8.26 -7.26
C ILE A 180 7.60 7.62 -7.24
N LEU A 181 7.00 7.44 -6.06
CA LEU A 181 5.65 6.91 -5.96
C LEU A 181 4.61 7.90 -6.52
N GLY A 182 4.70 9.18 -6.16
CA GLY A 182 3.86 10.26 -6.72
C GLY A 182 3.98 10.37 -8.24
N PHE A 183 5.19 10.22 -8.78
CA PHE A 183 5.42 10.17 -10.22
C PHE A 183 4.65 9.02 -10.89
N HIS A 184 4.70 7.81 -10.32
CA HIS A 184 3.97 6.67 -10.87
C HIS A 184 2.46 6.83 -10.78
N TYR A 185 1.91 7.52 -9.77
CA TYR A 185 0.48 7.85 -9.75
C TYR A 185 0.08 8.75 -10.93
N ILE A 186 0.89 9.78 -11.23
CA ILE A 186 0.65 10.66 -12.38
C ILE A 186 0.78 9.88 -13.69
N GLU A 187 1.81 9.05 -13.82
CA GLU A 187 2.02 8.19 -15.00
C GLU A 187 0.83 7.25 -15.21
N ALA A 188 0.33 6.62 -14.14
CA ALA A 188 -0.85 5.76 -14.18
C ALA A 188 -2.12 6.53 -14.60
N ALA A 189 -2.37 7.71 -14.02
CA ALA A 189 -3.53 8.53 -14.37
C ALA A 189 -3.51 8.93 -15.86
N LYS A 190 -2.35 9.31 -16.38
CA LYS A 190 -2.17 9.66 -17.80
C LYS A 190 -2.32 8.46 -18.72
N ALA A 191 -1.76 7.30 -18.34
CA ALA A 191 -1.88 6.07 -19.12
C ALA A 191 -3.33 5.56 -19.21
N LEU A 192 -4.13 5.76 -18.16
CA LEU A 192 -5.55 5.44 -18.12
C LEU A 192 -6.45 6.44 -18.88
N GLY A 193 -5.89 7.57 -19.36
CA GLY A 193 -6.69 8.66 -19.92
C GLY A 193 -7.65 9.29 -18.90
N SER A 194 -7.38 9.13 -17.61
CA SER A 194 -8.24 9.63 -16.55
C SER A 194 -8.11 11.15 -16.39
N ASN A 195 -9.22 11.82 -16.11
CA ASN A 195 -9.28 13.25 -15.82
C ASN A 195 -9.02 13.59 -14.36
N ILE A 196 -8.74 12.59 -13.51
CA ILE A 196 -8.47 12.78 -12.09
C ILE A 196 -7.24 13.69 -11.87
N LYS A 197 -7.38 14.74 -11.06
CA LYS A 197 -6.34 15.78 -10.89
C LYS A 197 -5.31 15.36 -9.84
N PRO A 198 -4.01 15.34 -10.14
CA PRO A 198 -2.97 15.10 -9.15
C PRO A 198 -2.75 16.34 -8.26
N LEU A 199 -2.68 16.11 -6.95
CA LEU A 199 -2.36 17.11 -5.94
C LEU A 199 -1.23 16.58 -5.06
N THR A 200 -0.32 17.44 -4.63
CA THR A 200 0.76 17.03 -3.73
C THR A 200 0.77 17.86 -2.45
N ILE A 201 1.21 17.23 -1.37
CA ILE A 201 1.27 17.78 -0.03
C ILE A 201 2.73 17.69 0.44
N PRO A 202 3.34 18.82 0.88
CA PRO A 202 4.67 18.77 1.44
C PRO A 202 4.67 17.90 2.71
N ARG A 203 5.64 16.97 2.79
CA ARG A 203 5.79 16.16 3.99
C ARG A 203 6.39 16.97 5.13
N ILE A 204 5.80 16.84 6.31
CA ILE A 204 6.49 17.23 7.53
C ILE A 204 7.52 16.12 7.81
N VAL A 205 8.80 16.48 7.75
CA VAL A 205 9.91 15.53 7.75
C VAL A 205 10.17 15.04 9.19
N ALA A 206 9.67 13.85 9.51
CA ALA A 206 10.43 12.95 10.38
C ALA A 206 11.23 12.03 9.43
N GLY A 207 12.54 11.96 9.55
CA GLY A 207 13.39 11.14 8.69
C GLY A 207 12.94 9.68 8.69
N TYR A 208 13.08 9.02 7.55
CA TYR A 208 12.56 7.65 7.34
C TYR A 208 13.18 6.61 8.29
N HIS A 209 14.33 6.92 8.88
CA HIS A 209 15.09 6.08 9.81
C HIS A 209 15.31 6.69 11.20
N ASP A 210 14.68 7.85 11.48
CA ASP A 210 14.88 8.53 12.75
C ASP A 210 14.29 7.72 13.90
N ALA A 211 15.06 7.67 15.00
CA ALA A 211 14.55 7.22 16.29
C ALA A 211 13.44 8.19 16.73
N LEU A 212 12.49 7.69 17.53
CA LEU A 212 11.46 8.53 18.13
C LEU A 212 12.16 9.63 18.95
N GLN A 213 11.91 10.89 18.59
CA GLN A 213 12.47 12.02 19.31
C GLN A 213 11.52 12.42 20.44
N GLU A 214 12.05 12.58 21.62
CA GLU A 214 11.30 13.06 22.80
C GLU A 214 10.75 14.47 22.52
N GLY A 215 9.44 14.66 22.74
CA GLY A 215 8.76 15.93 22.45
C GLY A 215 8.27 16.11 20.99
N ALA A 216 8.58 15.21 20.07
CA ALA A 216 7.99 15.22 18.74
C ALA A 216 6.62 14.53 18.74
N SER A 217 5.63 15.13 18.06
CA SER A 217 4.30 14.52 17.90
C SER A 217 4.14 13.70 16.60
N ILE A 218 5.13 13.73 15.70
CA ILE A 218 5.11 13.04 14.42
C ILE A 218 6.32 12.14 14.30
N ALA A 219 6.07 10.85 14.04
CA ALA A 219 7.09 9.85 13.74
C ALA A 219 6.74 9.09 12.45
N SER A 220 7.73 8.44 11.85
CA SER A 220 7.50 7.55 10.72
C SER A 220 6.86 6.24 11.17
N ALA A 221 6.03 5.62 10.32
CA ALA A 221 5.46 4.29 10.61
C ALA A 221 6.54 3.24 10.91
N THR A 222 7.69 3.33 10.25
CA THR A 222 8.85 2.44 10.50
C THR A 222 9.43 2.67 11.89
N GLY A 223 9.57 3.94 12.32
CA GLY A 223 10.04 4.28 13.67
C GLY A 223 9.10 3.73 14.74
N ILE A 224 7.78 3.89 14.56
CA ILE A 224 6.76 3.35 15.47
C ILE A 224 6.85 1.82 15.56
N ARG A 225 6.90 1.11 14.44
CA ARG A 225 7.01 -0.36 14.43
C ARG A 225 8.31 -0.85 15.07
N LYS A 226 9.43 -0.15 14.82
CA LYS A 226 10.73 -0.47 15.43
C LYS A 226 10.70 -0.28 16.96
N ALA A 227 10.12 0.81 17.44
CA ALA A 227 9.97 1.05 18.88
C ALA A 227 9.15 -0.06 19.55
N LEU A 228 7.99 -0.41 18.97
CA LEU A 228 7.15 -1.50 19.48
C LEU A 228 7.87 -2.86 19.47
N ALA A 229 8.65 -3.16 18.44
CA ALA A 229 9.42 -4.41 18.36
C ALA A 229 10.55 -4.46 19.39
N THR A 230 11.11 -3.30 19.78
CA THR A 230 12.23 -3.23 20.73
C THR A 230 11.75 -3.20 22.17
N THR A 231 10.74 -2.40 22.49
CA THR A 231 10.29 -2.16 23.86
C THR A 231 9.17 -3.12 24.29
N ASN A 232 8.43 -3.68 23.36
CA ASN A 232 7.16 -4.40 23.57
C ASN A 232 6.15 -3.61 24.44
N ALA A 233 6.33 -2.28 24.54
CA ALA A 233 5.52 -1.39 25.35
C ALA A 233 4.75 -0.43 24.45
N LEU A 234 3.41 -0.60 24.39
CA LEU A 234 2.56 0.21 23.53
C LEU A 234 2.61 1.71 23.90
N GLN A 235 2.80 2.01 25.19
CA GLN A 235 2.92 3.39 25.71
C GLN A 235 4.08 4.16 25.07
N SER A 236 5.14 3.48 24.62
CA SER A 236 6.28 4.13 23.98
C SER A 236 5.94 4.83 22.66
N VAL A 237 4.76 4.61 22.11
CA VAL A 237 4.32 5.17 20.82
C VAL A 237 3.01 5.97 20.93
N GLU A 238 2.48 6.16 22.14
CA GLU A 238 1.17 6.81 22.37
C GLU A 238 1.13 8.23 21.79
N ASP A 239 2.16 9.04 22.03
CA ASP A 239 2.22 10.45 21.58
C ASP A 239 2.27 10.61 20.06
N PHE A 240 2.63 9.55 19.32
CA PHE A 240 2.72 9.55 17.86
C PHE A 240 1.46 9.08 17.15
N LEU A 241 0.44 8.65 17.91
CA LEU A 241 -0.80 8.06 17.41
C LEU A 241 -2.02 8.91 17.80
N PRO A 242 -2.99 9.07 16.91
CA PRO A 242 -4.32 9.49 17.34
C PRO A 242 -4.88 8.51 18.38
N LYS A 243 -5.60 9.03 19.38
CA LYS A 243 -6.15 8.23 20.47
C LYS A 243 -6.88 6.97 19.99
N ALA A 244 -7.75 7.08 18.99
CA ALA A 244 -8.47 5.93 18.46
C ALA A 244 -7.53 4.86 17.88
N SER A 245 -6.44 5.26 17.20
CA SER A 245 -5.44 4.32 16.69
C SER A 245 -4.72 3.59 17.81
N PHE A 246 -4.35 4.32 18.87
CA PHE A 246 -3.74 3.73 20.07
C PHE A 246 -4.69 2.71 20.70
N ASP A 247 -5.96 3.07 20.91
CA ASP A 247 -6.95 2.19 21.53
C ASP A 247 -7.15 0.90 20.69
N TYR A 248 -7.23 1.00 19.34
CA TYR A 248 -7.33 -0.18 18.47
C TYR A 248 -6.07 -1.06 18.48
N LEU A 249 -4.89 -0.46 18.63
CA LEU A 249 -3.64 -1.24 18.81
C LEU A 249 -3.62 -1.94 20.18
N ALA A 250 -4.11 -1.29 21.22
CA ALA A 250 -4.23 -1.88 22.56
C ALA A 250 -5.20 -3.07 22.57
N ASP A 251 -6.36 -2.93 21.94
CA ASP A 251 -7.34 -4.02 21.79
C ASP A 251 -6.74 -5.18 20.98
N TRP A 252 -6.02 -4.89 19.89
CA TRP A 252 -5.32 -5.90 19.11
C TRP A 252 -4.29 -6.65 19.95
N HIS A 253 -3.44 -5.92 20.66
CA HIS A 253 -2.38 -6.51 21.49
C HIS A 253 -2.98 -7.34 22.64
N LYS A 254 -4.05 -6.85 23.26
CA LYS A 254 -4.79 -7.61 24.29
C LYS A 254 -5.36 -8.92 23.73
N LYS A 255 -5.86 -8.90 22.48
CA LYS A 255 -6.47 -10.07 21.84
C LYS A 255 -5.44 -11.10 21.40
N TYR A 256 -4.35 -10.69 20.73
CA TYR A 256 -3.41 -11.60 20.08
C TYR A 256 -2.06 -11.72 20.77
N GLY A 257 -1.74 -10.83 21.73
CA GLY A 257 -0.45 -10.78 22.45
C GLY A 257 0.77 -10.40 21.60
N LYS A 258 0.57 -10.09 20.32
CA LYS A 258 1.62 -9.82 19.34
C LYS A 258 1.12 -8.94 18.19
N PHE A 259 2.05 -8.26 17.52
CA PHE A 259 1.83 -7.61 16.24
C PHE A 259 2.37 -8.48 15.11
N ALA A 260 1.77 -8.39 13.92
CA ALA A 260 2.27 -9.10 12.76
C ALA A 260 3.59 -8.49 12.26
N SER A 261 4.50 -9.36 11.90
CA SER A 261 5.80 -9.04 11.30
C SER A 261 6.34 -10.28 10.60
N TRP A 262 7.35 -10.13 9.77
CA TRP A 262 8.02 -11.28 9.19
C TRP A 262 8.66 -12.19 10.24
N GLU A 263 9.12 -11.68 11.37
CA GLU A 263 9.62 -12.53 12.47
C GLU A 263 8.49 -13.38 13.07
N THR A 264 7.29 -12.80 13.24
CA THR A 264 6.11 -13.54 13.71
C THR A 264 5.69 -14.65 12.73
N PHE A 265 5.85 -14.39 11.41
CA PHE A 265 5.44 -15.29 10.34
C PHE A 265 6.55 -16.23 9.88
N TRP A 266 7.78 -16.05 10.40
CA TRP A 266 8.95 -16.82 9.98
C TRP A 266 8.78 -18.33 10.03
N PRO A 267 8.23 -18.96 11.08
CA PRO A 267 8.08 -20.41 11.12
C PRO A 267 7.25 -20.96 9.95
N PHE A 268 6.21 -20.26 9.54
CA PHE A 268 5.35 -20.67 8.41
C PHE A 268 6.03 -20.45 7.07
N LEU A 269 6.71 -19.32 6.89
CA LEU A 269 7.50 -19.05 5.70
C LEU A 269 8.66 -20.05 5.57
N GLN A 270 9.38 -20.32 6.66
CA GLN A 270 10.46 -21.30 6.69
C GLN A 270 9.96 -22.68 6.30
N PHE A 271 8.85 -23.15 6.89
CA PHE A 271 8.20 -24.41 6.51
C PHE A 271 7.83 -24.43 5.03
N THR A 272 7.22 -23.36 4.54
CA THR A 272 6.85 -23.24 3.12
C THR A 272 8.08 -23.36 2.21
N LEU A 273 9.17 -22.66 2.50
CA LEU A 273 10.40 -22.71 1.71
C LEU A 273 11.06 -24.10 1.73
N ILE A 274 11.11 -24.76 2.90
CA ILE A 274 11.80 -26.05 3.05
C ILE A 274 11.02 -27.18 2.39
N ARG A 275 9.69 -27.16 2.41
CA ARG A 275 8.86 -28.22 1.83
C ARG A 275 8.80 -28.16 0.31
N HIS A 276 9.12 -27.04 -0.32
CA HIS A 276 9.12 -26.90 -1.78
C HIS A 276 10.45 -27.33 -2.39
N THR A 277 10.38 -27.87 -3.59
CA THR A 277 11.54 -28.03 -4.47
C THR A 277 11.88 -26.69 -5.14
N PRO A 278 13.12 -26.50 -5.63
CA PRO A 278 13.48 -25.31 -6.38
C PRO A 278 12.54 -25.05 -7.56
N ASN A 279 12.17 -26.09 -8.30
CA ASN A 279 11.29 -25.97 -9.46
C ASN A 279 9.87 -25.49 -9.09
N GLU A 280 9.31 -25.96 -7.98
CA GLU A 280 8.01 -25.47 -7.50
C GLU A 280 8.06 -24.00 -7.11
N LEU A 281 9.15 -23.53 -6.49
CA LEU A 281 9.30 -22.10 -6.14
C LEU A 281 9.33 -21.19 -7.37
N THR A 282 9.80 -21.68 -8.53
CA THR A 282 9.82 -20.85 -9.76
C THR A 282 8.43 -20.45 -10.26
N ARG A 283 7.36 -21.10 -9.78
CA ARG A 283 5.97 -20.80 -10.16
C ARG A 283 5.46 -19.49 -9.55
N TYR A 284 5.99 -19.09 -8.39
CA TYR A 284 5.52 -17.91 -7.68
C TYR A 284 5.97 -16.61 -8.33
N ALA A 285 5.14 -15.59 -8.20
CA ALA A 285 5.41 -14.26 -8.75
C ALA A 285 6.75 -13.70 -8.25
N GLU A 286 7.44 -12.96 -9.08
CA GLU A 286 8.77 -12.37 -8.85
C GLU A 286 9.92 -13.37 -8.58
N VAL A 287 9.69 -14.67 -8.46
CA VAL A 287 10.77 -15.68 -8.32
C VAL A 287 11.45 -15.88 -9.66
N THR A 288 12.65 -15.36 -9.82
CA THR A 288 13.41 -15.38 -11.08
C THR A 288 14.89 -15.61 -10.82
N GLU A 289 15.62 -15.94 -11.89
CA GLU A 289 17.09 -15.83 -11.95
C GLU A 289 17.85 -16.82 -11.05
N GLY A 290 17.26 -17.97 -10.73
CA GLY A 290 17.93 -19.04 -9.96
C GLY A 290 18.01 -18.78 -8.45
N ILE A 291 17.24 -17.81 -7.92
CA ILE A 291 17.25 -17.50 -6.48
C ILE A 291 16.64 -18.60 -5.61
N GLU A 292 15.79 -19.46 -6.18
CA GLU A 292 15.06 -20.53 -5.49
C GLU A 292 15.97 -21.47 -4.70
N ASN A 293 17.14 -21.80 -5.24
CA ASN A 293 18.12 -22.64 -4.53
C ASN A 293 18.71 -21.93 -3.31
N ALA A 294 19.00 -20.64 -3.45
CA ALA A 294 19.53 -19.82 -2.35
C ALA A 294 18.48 -19.66 -1.24
N LEU A 295 17.20 -19.47 -1.58
CA LEU A 295 16.09 -19.39 -0.62
C LEU A 295 15.98 -20.64 0.22
N ILE A 296 15.95 -21.84 -0.40
CA ILE A 296 15.84 -23.11 0.33
C ILE A 296 17.08 -23.34 1.21
N LYS A 297 18.29 -23.11 0.66
CA LYS A 297 19.54 -23.28 1.42
C LYS A 297 19.59 -22.38 2.64
N ALA A 298 19.23 -21.11 2.49
CA ALA A 298 19.21 -20.15 3.58
C ALA A 298 18.14 -20.50 4.63
N ALA A 299 16.93 -20.90 4.19
CA ALA A 299 15.86 -21.29 5.09
C ALA A 299 16.23 -22.44 6.03
N LYS A 300 16.96 -23.46 5.52
CA LYS A 300 17.42 -24.62 6.31
C LYS A 300 18.39 -24.26 7.45
N THR A 301 19.06 -23.12 7.35
CA THR A 301 20.16 -22.74 8.29
C THR A 301 19.88 -21.43 9.03
N SER A 302 18.67 -20.88 8.92
CA SER A 302 18.31 -19.60 9.58
C SER A 302 17.31 -19.85 10.71
N HIS A 303 17.52 -19.15 11.84
CA HIS A 303 16.68 -19.26 13.03
C HIS A 303 15.67 -18.10 13.14
N SER A 304 15.83 -17.06 12.31
CA SER A 304 14.97 -15.87 12.28
C SER A 304 14.84 -15.37 10.84
N PHE A 305 13.81 -14.57 10.58
CA PHE A 305 13.65 -13.91 9.30
C PHE A 305 14.82 -12.95 9.00
N SER A 306 15.29 -12.21 10.01
CA SER A 306 16.44 -11.31 9.84
C SER A 306 17.69 -12.07 9.37
N SER A 307 18.05 -13.15 10.07
CA SER A 307 19.22 -13.97 9.72
C SER A 307 19.08 -14.63 8.34
N PHE A 308 17.85 -14.98 7.94
CA PHE A 308 17.55 -15.50 6.60
C PHE A 308 17.77 -14.43 5.53
N MET A 309 17.23 -13.22 5.74
CA MET A 309 17.36 -12.11 4.80
C MET A 309 18.81 -11.69 4.59
N GLU A 310 19.65 -11.69 5.63
CA GLU A 310 21.07 -11.40 5.52
C GLU A 310 21.78 -12.40 4.60
N LYS A 311 21.42 -13.68 4.64
CA LYS A 311 22.00 -14.73 3.80
C LYS A 311 21.60 -14.65 2.32
N ILE A 312 20.37 -14.20 2.03
CA ILE A 312 19.86 -14.12 0.65
C ILE A 312 20.09 -12.74 0.01
N LYS A 313 20.39 -11.71 0.81
CA LYS A 313 20.62 -10.34 0.31
C LYS A 313 21.87 -10.30 -0.56
N SER A 314 21.71 -9.75 -1.77
CA SER A 314 22.80 -9.58 -2.72
C SER A 314 22.73 -8.20 -3.39
N LYS A 315 23.74 -7.85 -4.20
CA LYS A 315 23.71 -6.61 -4.99
C LYS A 315 22.59 -6.61 -6.04
N ARG A 316 22.19 -7.80 -6.51
CA ARG A 316 21.17 -7.99 -7.56
C ARG A 316 19.74 -7.80 -7.07
N TYR A 317 19.48 -8.15 -5.82
CA TYR A 317 18.13 -8.09 -5.22
C TYR A 317 18.07 -7.02 -4.14
N THR A 318 17.16 -6.05 -4.29
CA THR A 318 16.86 -5.09 -3.22
C THR A 318 16.10 -5.80 -2.10
N TRP A 319 16.15 -5.26 -0.89
CA TRP A 319 15.44 -5.81 0.27
C TRP A 319 13.93 -5.92 -0.01
N THR A 320 13.33 -4.86 -0.55
CA THR A 320 11.90 -4.81 -0.89
C THR A 320 11.51 -5.83 -1.96
N ARG A 321 12.36 -6.06 -2.99
CA ARG A 321 12.08 -7.08 -4.00
C ARG A 321 12.09 -8.48 -3.38
N LEU A 322 13.04 -8.77 -2.49
CA LEU A 322 13.07 -10.04 -1.76
C LEU A 322 11.81 -10.22 -0.91
N GLN A 323 11.41 -9.20 -0.15
CA GLN A 323 10.21 -9.29 0.69
C GLN A 323 8.95 -9.53 -0.14
N ARG A 324 8.74 -8.84 -1.28
CA ARG A 324 7.59 -9.11 -2.16
C ARG A 324 7.60 -10.54 -2.70
N MET A 325 8.75 -11.01 -3.18
CA MET A 325 8.92 -12.39 -3.62
C MET A 325 8.54 -13.39 -2.52
N LEU A 326 8.99 -13.14 -1.29
CA LEU A 326 8.67 -13.97 -0.13
C LEU A 326 7.17 -13.91 0.22
N THR A 327 6.55 -12.74 0.08
CA THR A 327 5.10 -12.61 0.25
C THR A 327 4.35 -13.44 -0.78
N HIS A 328 4.76 -13.41 -2.04
CA HIS A 328 4.12 -14.22 -3.08
C HIS A 328 4.29 -15.74 -2.85
N ILE A 329 5.47 -16.18 -2.41
CA ILE A 329 5.66 -17.57 -1.99
C ILE A 329 4.78 -17.93 -0.80
N TYR A 330 4.69 -17.04 0.16
CA TYR A 330 3.96 -17.24 1.40
C TYR A 330 2.44 -17.30 1.20
N THR A 331 1.90 -16.43 0.34
CA THR A 331 0.48 -16.37 -0.03
C THR A 331 0.12 -17.32 -1.18
N GLY A 332 1.08 -18.02 -1.75
CA GLY A 332 0.84 -18.91 -2.89
C GLY A 332 0.55 -18.21 -4.22
N PHE A 333 0.80 -16.89 -4.33
CA PHE A 333 0.49 -16.10 -5.51
C PHE A 333 1.44 -16.41 -6.67
N THR A 334 0.89 -16.86 -7.81
CA THR A 334 1.66 -17.40 -8.93
C THR A 334 1.89 -16.38 -10.05
N LYS A 335 2.86 -16.68 -10.93
CA LYS A 335 3.10 -15.91 -12.17
C LYS A 335 1.91 -15.95 -13.12
N GLU A 336 1.23 -17.10 -13.18
CA GLU A 336 0.04 -17.29 -14.01
C GLU A 336 -1.09 -16.36 -13.54
N GLN A 337 -1.35 -16.33 -12.23
CA GLN A 337 -2.31 -15.39 -11.65
C GLN A 337 -1.92 -13.93 -11.91
N LEU A 338 -0.63 -13.58 -11.72
CA LEU A 338 -0.15 -12.23 -12.00
C LEU A 338 -0.41 -11.81 -13.45
N GLN A 339 -0.21 -12.72 -14.41
CA GLN A 339 -0.40 -12.46 -15.85
C GLN A 339 -1.88 -12.40 -16.25
N SER A 340 -2.78 -13.01 -15.48
CA SER A 340 -4.22 -13.02 -15.77
C SER A 340 -4.95 -11.73 -15.36
N PHE A 341 -4.32 -10.84 -14.58
CA PHE A 341 -4.94 -9.64 -14.08
C PHE A 341 -4.37 -8.37 -14.74
N GLU A 342 -5.12 -7.79 -15.67
CA GLU A 342 -4.71 -6.55 -16.36
C GLU A 342 -5.13 -5.27 -15.64
N ALA A 343 -6.29 -5.29 -14.98
CA ALA A 343 -6.87 -4.18 -14.25
C ALA A 343 -7.72 -4.69 -13.07
N PRO A 344 -8.03 -3.85 -12.06
CA PRO A 344 -8.99 -4.22 -11.01
C PRO A 344 -10.34 -4.61 -11.61
N SER A 345 -10.86 -5.77 -11.20
CA SER A 345 -12.15 -6.33 -11.68
C SER A 345 -13.35 -5.83 -10.89
N SER A 346 -13.12 -5.34 -9.67
CA SER A 346 -14.16 -4.95 -8.72
C SER A 346 -13.63 -3.95 -7.69
N ILE A 347 -14.53 -3.34 -6.93
CA ILE A 347 -14.23 -2.40 -5.84
C ILE A 347 -14.64 -3.05 -4.52
N ARG A 348 -13.69 -3.51 -3.72
CA ARG A 348 -13.93 -4.08 -2.39
C ARG A 348 -14.09 -2.99 -1.34
N LEU A 349 -15.28 -2.80 -0.83
CA LEU A 349 -15.58 -1.86 0.25
C LEU A 349 -15.22 -2.46 1.61
N LEU A 350 -14.29 -1.84 2.35
CA LEU A 350 -13.92 -2.24 3.71
C LEU A 350 -14.70 -1.45 4.77
N GLY A 351 -15.01 -0.18 4.49
CA GLY A 351 -15.77 0.63 5.44
C GLY A 351 -16.16 1.99 4.90
N MET A 352 -17.11 2.63 5.57
CA MET A 352 -17.61 3.95 5.20
C MET A 352 -18.19 4.72 6.38
N SER A 353 -18.05 6.06 6.33
CA SER A 353 -18.79 7.00 7.19
C SER A 353 -20.22 7.20 6.66
N LYS A 354 -21.06 7.90 7.43
CA LYS A 354 -22.40 8.33 6.95
C LYS A 354 -22.31 9.19 5.68
N LYS A 355 -21.28 10.05 5.57
CA LYS A 355 -21.03 10.85 4.35
C LYS A 355 -20.60 9.96 3.18
N GLY A 356 -19.70 9.00 3.43
CA GLY A 356 -19.29 8.02 2.43
C GLY A 356 -20.47 7.19 1.92
N GLN A 357 -21.37 6.79 2.81
CA GLN A 357 -22.59 6.07 2.41
C GLN A 357 -23.50 6.93 1.50
N ALA A 358 -23.64 8.20 1.82
CA ALA A 358 -24.41 9.14 0.99
C ALA A 358 -23.79 9.32 -0.41
N TYR A 359 -22.46 9.49 -0.46
CA TYR A 359 -21.70 9.57 -1.71
C TYR A 359 -21.91 8.33 -2.59
N LEU A 360 -21.70 7.13 -2.03
CA LEU A 360 -21.94 5.88 -2.75
C LEU A 360 -23.40 5.75 -3.23
N GLY A 361 -24.34 6.20 -2.42
CA GLY A 361 -25.77 6.21 -2.79
C GLY A 361 -26.08 7.06 -4.03
N MET A 362 -25.37 8.18 -4.21
CA MET A 362 -25.51 9.06 -5.37
C MET A 362 -24.79 8.52 -6.60
N HIS A 363 -23.59 8.01 -6.45
CA HIS A 363 -22.68 7.66 -7.55
C HIS A 363 -22.71 6.18 -7.98
N LYS A 364 -23.33 5.28 -7.20
CA LYS A 364 -23.27 3.82 -7.44
C LYS A 364 -23.73 3.39 -8.84
N LYS A 365 -24.55 4.17 -9.54
CA LYS A 365 -25.03 3.86 -10.90
C LYS A 365 -23.99 4.21 -11.97
N ASP A 366 -23.08 5.13 -11.65
CA ASP A 366 -22.05 5.63 -12.56
C ASP A 366 -20.71 4.90 -12.35
N ILE A 367 -20.61 4.10 -11.27
CA ILE A 367 -19.42 3.28 -10.98
C ILE A 367 -19.36 2.11 -11.97
N PRO A 368 -18.30 2.03 -12.82
CA PRO A 368 -18.22 1.04 -13.88
C PRO A 368 -17.87 -0.37 -13.40
N LEU A 369 -17.38 -0.51 -12.17
CA LEU A 369 -16.97 -1.78 -11.58
C LEU A 369 -17.96 -2.26 -10.50
N PRO A 370 -18.16 -3.57 -10.33
CA PRO A 370 -18.96 -4.11 -9.23
C PRO A 370 -18.45 -3.62 -7.87
N LEU A 371 -19.35 -3.06 -7.05
CA LEU A 371 -19.03 -2.66 -5.67
C LEU A 371 -19.34 -3.82 -4.72
N ILE A 372 -18.29 -4.44 -4.15
CA ILE A 372 -18.39 -5.62 -3.29
C ILE A 372 -18.49 -5.19 -1.83
N SER A 373 -19.64 -5.46 -1.22
CA SER A 373 -19.87 -5.35 0.23
C SER A 373 -19.99 -6.71 0.93
N ARG A 374 -20.24 -7.79 0.17
CA ARG A 374 -20.31 -9.18 0.67
C ARG A 374 -19.54 -10.08 -0.28
N VAL A 375 -18.46 -10.67 0.18
CA VAL A 375 -17.60 -11.52 -0.66
C VAL A 375 -18.30 -12.76 -1.16
N ALA A 376 -19.19 -13.37 -0.35
CA ALA A 376 -19.94 -14.57 -0.72
C ALA A 376 -20.89 -14.36 -1.92
N ALA A 377 -21.16 -13.12 -2.32
CA ALA A 377 -22.04 -12.80 -3.43
C ALA A 377 -21.31 -12.66 -4.79
N MET A 378 -20.00 -12.79 -4.80
CA MET A 378 -19.17 -12.58 -6.00
C MET A 378 -18.25 -13.76 -6.24
N ASP A 379 -18.29 -14.26 -7.46
CA ASP A 379 -17.27 -15.17 -8.02
C ASP A 379 -16.27 -14.30 -8.83
N ASP A 380 -15.17 -13.89 -8.19
CA ASP A 380 -14.15 -13.01 -8.76
C ASP A 380 -12.77 -13.57 -8.41
N ALA A 381 -11.99 -13.91 -9.42
CA ALA A 381 -10.69 -14.56 -9.26
C ALA A 381 -9.66 -13.66 -8.54
N MET A 382 -9.73 -12.32 -8.73
CA MET A 382 -8.85 -11.38 -8.04
C MET A 382 -9.23 -11.29 -6.55
N LEU A 383 -10.54 -11.21 -6.25
CA LEU A 383 -11.04 -11.22 -4.89
C LEU A 383 -10.69 -12.53 -4.16
N ALA A 384 -10.69 -13.67 -4.85
CA ALA A 384 -10.27 -14.95 -4.28
C ALA A 384 -8.80 -14.91 -3.82
N VAL A 385 -7.91 -14.23 -4.56
CA VAL A 385 -6.52 -14.00 -4.15
C VAL A 385 -6.44 -13.14 -2.87
N ASP A 386 -7.25 -12.08 -2.80
CA ASP A 386 -7.29 -11.19 -1.62
C ASP A 386 -7.75 -11.95 -0.37
N ILE A 387 -8.80 -12.75 -0.51
CA ILE A 387 -9.34 -13.57 0.59
C ILE A 387 -8.29 -14.59 1.04
N HIS A 388 -7.66 -15.31 0.10
CA HIS A 388 -6.63 -16.29 0.44
C HIS A 388 -5.42 -15.65 1.14
N ALA A 389 -4.96 -14.49 0.68
CA ALA A 389 -3.90 -13.74 1.36
C ALA A 389 -4.29 -13.36 2.80
N ALA A 390 -5.53 -12.93 3.01
CA ALA A 390 -6.05 -12.61 4.34
C ALA A 390 -6.17 -13.86 5.24
N GLU A 391 -6.56 -15.01 4.70
CA GLU A 391 -6.63 -16.28 5.45
C GLU A 391 -5.24 -16.72 5.93
N VAL A 392 -4.23 -16.67 5.05
CA VAL A 392 -2.83 -16.98 5.39
C VAL A 392 -2.29 -16.01 6.45
N TYR A 393 -2.59 -14.71 6.34
CA TYR A 393 -2.24 -13.72 7.35
C TYR A 393 -2.89 -14.04 8.70
N ASN A 394 -4.21 -14.29 8.73
CA ASN A 394 -4.97 -14.57 9.94
C ASN A 394 -4.48 -15.86 10.62
N LEU A 395 -4.24 -16.93 9.86
CA LEU A 395 -3.68 -18.18 10.39
C LEU A 395 -2.39 -17.92 11.18
N SER A 396 -1.51 -17.08 10.68
CA SER A 396 -0.21 -16.79 11.30
C SER A 396 -0.32 -15.95 12.55
N ILE A 397 -1.26 -15.00 12.58
CA ILE A 397 -1.49 -14.14 13.73
C ILE A 397 -2.26 -14.89 14.83
N GLU A 398 -3.21 -15.75 14.46
CA GLU A 398 -4.05 -16.50 15.38
C GLU A 398 -3.35 -17.74 15.95
N HIS A 399 -2.29 -18.20 15.29
CA HIS A 399 -1.51 -19.35 15.78
C HIS A 399 -0.98 -19.14 17.20
N GLY A 400 -1.27 -20.11 18.07
CA GLY A 400 -0.90 -20.07 19.50
C GLY A 400 -1.80 -19.18 20.35
N THR A 401 -2.89 -18.62 19.79
CA THR A 401 -3.93 -17.91 20.54
C THR A 401 -5.18 -18.79 20.71
N LYS A 402 -6.14 -18.33 21.51
CA LYS A 402 -7.46 -18.98 21.63
C LYS A 402 -8.44 -18.58 20.53
N GLU A 403 -8.04 -17.61 19.70
CA GLU A 403 -8.86 -17.07 18.65
C GLU A 403 -8.74 -17.92 17.38
N GLN A 404 -9.88 -18.26 16.79
CA GLN A 404 -9.97 -18.90 15.48
C GLN A 404 -11.13 -18.25 14.75
N SER A 405 -10.83 -17.31 13.88
CA SER A 405 -11.85 -16.53 13.17
C SER A 405 -11.71 -16.63 11.63
N LEU A 406 -11.22 -17.76 11.15
CA LEU A 406 -11.25 -18.06 9.73
C LEU A 406 -12.66 -18.46 9.28
N PRO A 407 -13.17 -17.93 8.17
CA PRO A 407 -12.64 -16.87 7.28
C PRO A 407 -13.25 -15.48 7.62
N LYS A 408 -12.43 -14.56 8.10
CA LYS A 408 -12.89 -13.20 8.51
C LYS A 408 -13.59 -12.43 7.37
N ASP A 409 -13.09 -12.52 6.15
CA ASP A 409 -13.63 -11.78 5.01
C ASP A 409 -15.08 -12.13 4.68
N TYR A 410 -15.50 -13.38 4.95
CA TYR A 410 -16.89 -13.80 4.78
C TYR A 410 -17.81 -13.35 5.92
N GLN A 411 -17.25 -13.13 7.11
CA GLN A 411 -17.98 -12.81 8.34
C GLN A 411 -18.05 -11.31 8.62
N THR A 412 -17.11 -10.53 8.08
CA THR A 412 -17.00 -9.09 8.38
C THR A 412 -17.64 -8.26 7.28
N PRO A 413 -18.81 -7.65 7.52
CA PRO A 413 -19.37 -6.68 6.58
C PRO A 413 -18.56 -5.38 6.60
N PRO A 414 -18.71 -4.49 5.60
CA PRO A 414 -18.09 -3.16 5.62
C PRO A 414 -18.41 -2.42 6.91
N ILE A 415 -17.36 -1.87 7.52
CA ILE A 415 -17.47 -1.12 8.78
C ILE A 415 -18.26 0.16 8.52
N ARG A 416 -19.28 0.42 9.35
CA ARG A 416 -20.07 1.65 9.34
C ARG A 416 -19.66 2.51 10.51
N PHE A 417 -19.34 3.80 10.25
CA PHE A 417 -18.81 4.73 11.22
C PHE A 417 -19.66 6.00 11.33
#